data_c6cbd53c492ef94810969fffe3d59c92
#
_entry.id   c6cbd53c492ef94810969fffe3d59c92
#
_cell.length_a   1.000
_cell.length_b   1.000
_cell.length_c   1.000
_cell.angle_alpha   90.00
_cell.angle_beta   90.00
_cell.angle_gamma   90.00
#
_symmetry.space_group_name_H-M   'P 1'
#
loop_
_entity.id
_entity.type
_entity.pdbx_description
1 polymer ?
#
loop_
_entity_poly.entity_id
_entity_poly.type
_entity_poly.pdbx_seq_one_letter_code
_entity_poly.pdbx_strand_id
1 'polypeptide(L)'
;MKVIKAKSAGFCFGVKRAVDTVYKQVEENQNLPIYTYGPIIHNEEVVKDLEQKGVIVLRSEEELDTLERGTVIIRSHGVAKDVSDRLESKKIQIVDATCPFVKKIHNIVQKHSEMGENIIIIGNPEHPEVQGIKGWAGDHVEVFQTKEEAENYSCEQGKKICIVAQTTFNYNKFKELVEILEKKSYDVSVLNTICNATKERQTEAQSIAETVDAMIVIGDKHSSNTQKLFEICRKACNNTYYIQTLGDLDLNQLGSVETVGITAGASTPNNIIEEVQNNVRIIF
;
A
#
# COMPACT_ATOMS: atom_id res chain seq x y z
N MET A 1 30.08 14.24 4.32
CA MET A 1 29.13 13.11 4.32
C MET A 1 28.62 12.82 2.91
N LYS A 2 28.45 11.56 2.53
CA LYS A 2 27.86 11.15 1.25
C LYS A 2 26.39 10.78 1.46
N VAL A 3 25.48 11.38 0.70
CA VAL A 3 24.04 11.05 0.75
C VAL A 3 23.66 10.26 -0.50
N ILE A 4 23.10 9.07 -0.30
CA ILE A 4 22.62 8.17 -1.34
C ILE A 4 21.11 8.07 -1.27
N LYS A 5 20.41 8.71 -2.22
CA LYS A 5 18.94 8.62 -2.31
C LYS A 5 18.57 7.46 -3.25
N ALA A 6 17.64 6.61 -2.80
CA ALA A 6 17.04 5.59 -3.65
C ALA A 6 16.31 6.23 -4.85
N LYS A 7 16.52 5.68 -6.04
CA LYS A 7 15.86 6.14 -7.27
C LYS A 7 14.38 5.88 -7.26
N SER A 8 13.96 4.79 -6.60
CA SER A 8 12.56 4.40 -6.45
C SER A 8 11.82 5.15 -5.34
N ALA A 9 12.49 6.04 -4.56
CA ALA A 9 11.85 6.80 -3.50
C ALA A 9 10.71 7.69 -4.00
N GLY A 10 9.56 7.70 -3.31
CA GLY A 10 8.44 8.56 -3.64
C GLY A 10 7.28 7.86 -4.37
N PHE A 11 6.36 8.64 -4.92
CA PHE A 11 5.12 8.12 -5.51
C PHE A 11 5.36 7.04 -6.55
N CYS A 12 4.70 5.89 -6.38
CA CYS A 12 4.57 4.91 -7.45
C CYS A 12 3.50 5.36 -8.46
N PHE A 13 3.44 4.69 -9.61
CA PHE A 13 2.45 4.99 -10.65
C PHE A 13 1.01 5.00 -10.12
N GLY A 14 0.60 3.98 -9.35
CA GLY A 14 -0.77 3.86 -8.84
C GLY A 14 -1.14 4.97 -7.86
N VAL A 15 -0.22 5.32 -6.96
CA VAL A 15 -0.38 6.42 -6.00
C VAL A 15 -0.45 7.76 -6.73
N LYS A 16 0.50 8.04 -7.63
CA LYS A 16 0.51 9.29 -8.41
C LYS A 16 -0.80 9.47 -9.16
N ARG A 17 -1.26 8.43 -9.87
CA ARG A 17 -2.53 8.44 -10.61
C ARG A 17 -3.71 8.77 -9.68
N ALA A 18 -3.79 8.15 -8.50
CA ALA A 18 -4.90 8.38 -7.58
C ALA A 18 -4.91 9.82 -7.04
N VAL A 19 -3.76 10.34 -6.64
CA VAL A 19 -3.61 11.72 -6.16
C VAL A 19 -3.92 12.73 -7.27
N ASP A 20 -3.34 12.56 -8.46
CA ASP A 20 -3.62 13.43 -9.62
C ASP A 20 -5.11 13.42 -9.98
N THR A 21 -5.79 12.27 -9.84
CA THR A 21 -7.24 12.17 -10.09
C THR A 21 -8.04 13.07 -9.14
N VAL A 22 -7.70 13.09 -7.83
CA VAL A 22 -8.41 13.95 -6.87
C VAL A 22 -8.15 15.42 -7.17
N TYR A 23 -6.90 15.83 -7.39
CA TYR A 23 -6.60 17.22 -7.74
C TYR A 23 -7.33 17.68 -8.99
N LYS A 24 -7.37 16.84 -10.03
CA LYS A 24 -8.14 17.12 -11.25
C LYS A 24 -9.63 17.32 -10.95
N GLN A 25 -10.23 16.47 -10.11
CA GLN A 25 -11.64 16.63 -9.73
C GLN A 25 -11.87 17.93 -8.94
N VAL A 26 -10.95 18.32 -8.06
CA VAL A 26 -11.01 19.61 -7.33
C VAL A 26 -10.98 20.80 -8.29
N GLU A 27 -10.16 20.76 -9.33
CA GLU A 27 -10.05 21.83 -10.32
C GLU A 27 -11.28 21.90 -11.23
N GLU A 28 -11.84 20.77 -11.65
CA GLU A 28 -12.93 20.68 -12.61
C GLU A 28 -14.33 20.84 -11.99
N ASN A 29 -14.53 20.44 -10.73
CA ASN A 29 -15.85 20.35 -10.09
C ASN A 29 -16.05 21.31 -8.91
N GLN A 30 -15.84 22.61 -9.13
CA GLN A 30 -15.94 23.65 -8.07
C GLN A 30 -17.34 23.81 -7.45
N ASN A 31 -18.39 23.28 -8.07
CA ASN A 31 -19.79 23.49 -7.65
C ASN A 31 -20.42 22.31 -6.92
N LEU A 32 -19.73 21.17 -6.85
CA LEU A 32 -20.23 19.95 -6.21
C LEU A 32 -19.23 19.48 -5.17
N PRO A 33 -19.69 18.95 -4.04
CA PRO A 33 -18.80 18.38 -3.04
C PRO A 33 -18.06 17.17 -3.60
N ILE A 34 -16.76 17.06 -3.24
CA ILE A 34 -15.88 15.97 -3.61
C ILE A 34 -15.58 15.15 -2.38
N TYR A 35 -15.82 13.87 -2.48
CA TYR A 35 -15.58 12.90 -1.42
C TYR A 35 -14.53 11.88 -1.85
N THR A 36 -13.74 11.38 -0.90
CA THR A 36 -12.97 10.15 -1.08
C THR A 36 -13.51 9.08 -0.13
N TYR A 37 -13.67 7.87 -0.61
CA TYR A 37 -14.04 6.75 0.27
C TYR A 37 -12.78 6.17 0.93
N GLY A 38 -12.57 6.57 2.19
CA GLY A 38 -11.31 6.45 2.91
C GLY A 38 -10.24 7.43 2.41
N PRO A 39 -9.10 7.55 3.10
CA PRO A 39 -7.98 8.37 2.63
C PRO A 39 -7.49 7.88 1.27
N ILE A 40 -7.28 8.80 0.32
CA ILE A 40 -6.91 8.45 -1.07
C ILE A 40 -5.64 7.60 -1.14
N ILE A 41 -4.71 7.87 -0.24
CA ILE A 41 -3.46 7.13 0.01
C ILE A 41 -3.12 7.20 1.51
N HIS A 42 -2.24 6.34 2.00
CA HIS A 42 -1.69 6.45 3.34
C HIS A 42 -0.57 7.50 3.38
N ASN A 43 -0.98 8.78 3.49
CA ASN A 43 -0.09 9.91 3.75
C ASN A 43 -0.91 11.08 4.32
N GLU A 44 -0.70 11.39 5.60
CA GLU A 44 -1.47 12.41 6.31
C GLU A 44 -1.31 13.81 5.69
N GLU A 45 -0.13 14.17 5.22
CA GLU A 45 0.13 15.50 4.64
C GLU A 45 -0.65 15.69 3.33
N VAL A 46 -0.72 14.65 2.49
CA VAL A 46 -1.53 14.70 1.26
C VAL A 46 -3.02 14.76 1.60
N VAL A 47 -3.49 14.00 2.59
CA VAL A 47 -4.90 14.02 3.01
C VAL A 47 -5.27 15.40 3.56
N LYS A 48 -4.44 15.99 4.44
CA LYS A 48 -4.65 17.35 4.97
C LYS A 48 -4.70 18.42 3.87
N ASP A 49 -3.80 18.36 2.89
CA ASP A 49 -3.82 19.31 1.75
C ASP A 49 -5.11 19.18 0.94
N LEU A 50 -5.59 17.97 0.69
CA LEU A 50 -6.86 17.75 -0.01
C LEU A 50 -8.07 18.21 0.82
N GLU A 51 -8.08 17.98 2.14
CA GLU A 51 -9.12 18.49 3.05
C GLU A 51 -9.16 20.03 3.07
N GLN A 52 -7.99 20.70 3.07
CA GLN A 52 -7.90 22.17 2.95
C GLN A 52 -8.46 22.69 1.61
N LYS A 53 -8.46 21.86 0.58
CA LYS A 53 -9.05 22.15 -0.73
C LYS A 53 -10.54 21.76 -0.83
N GLY A 54 -11.14 21.37 0.29
CA GLY A 54 -12.56 21.06 0.38
C GLY A 54 -12.93 19.61 0.05
N VAL A 55 -11.96 18.70 -0.07
CA VAL A 55 -12.23 17.26 -0.22
C VAL A 55 -12.64 16.67 1.13
N ILE A 56 -13.69 15.88 1.15
CA ILE A 56 -14.24 15.25 2.36
C ILE A 56 -13.89 13.76 2.35
N VAL A 57 -13.25 13.28 3.41
CA VAL A 57 -12.94 11.86 3.55
C VAL A 57 -14.10 11.14 4.25
N LEU A 58 -14.80 10.27 3.53
CA LEU A 58 -15.80 9.36 4.09
C LEU A 58 -15.10 8.21 4.81
N ARG A 59 -15.48 7.95 6.05
CA ARG A 59 -14.82 6.97 6.91
C ARG A 59 -15.64 5.71 7.15
N SER A 60 -16.93 5.73 6.79
CA SER A 60 -17.83 4.60 7.00
C SER A 60 -18.86 4.48 5.86
N GLU A 61 -19.54 3.33 5.83
CA GLU A 61 -20.63 3.07 4.90
C GLU A 61 -21.87 3.91 5.21
N GLU A 62 -22.12 4.19 6.50
CA GLU A 62 -23.22 5.05 6.93
C GLU A 62 -23.06 6.46 6.36
N GLU A 63 -21.84 7.01 6.40
CA GLU A 63 -21.55 8.32 5.78
C GLU A 63 -21.81 8.29 4.27
N LEU A 64 -21.41 7.17 3.60
CA LEU A 64 -21.69 6.97 2.19
C LEU A 64 -23.20 6.98 1.90
N ASP A 65 -24.00 6.38 2.77
CA ASP A 65 -25.45 6.27 2.58
C ASP A 65 -26.17 7.61 2.65
N THR A 66 -25.64 8.57 3.40
CA THR A 66 -26.22 9.92 3.52
C THR A 66 -26.02 10.80 2.31
N LEU A 67 -25.19 10.39 1.33
CA LEU A 67 -24.86 11.22 0.18
C LEU A 67 -26.01 11.28 -0.82
N GLU A 68 -26.43 12.49 -1.14
CA GLU A 68 -27.46 12.77 -2.15
C GLU A 68 -26.86 13.32 -3.46
N ARG A 69 -25.69 13.96 -3.41
CA ARG A 69 -25.05 14.63 -4.56
C ARG A 69 -23.55 14.71 -4.37
N GLY A 70 -22.81 14.94 -5.44
CA GLY A 70 -21.37 15.13 -5.43
C GLY A 70 -20.63 14.06 -6.23
N THR A 71 -19.30 14.08 -6.12
CA THR A 71 -18.41 13.10 -6.74
C THR A 71 -17.73 12.29 -5.65
N VAL A 72 -17.88 10.96 -5.68
CA VAL A 72 -17.14 10.05 -4.79
C VAL A 72 -15.97 9.43 -5.54
N ILE A 73 -14.77 9.59 -5.00
CA ILE A 73 -13.53 9.02 -5.56
C ILE A 73 -13.16 7.79 -4.74
N ILE A 74 -13.11 6.65 -5.40
CA ILE A 74 -12.62 5.40 -4.80
C ILE A 74 -11.10 5.49 -4.66
N ARG A 75 -10.58 5.27 -3.46
CA ARG A 75 -9.14 5.32 -3.12
C ARG A 75 -8.28 4.34 -3.91
N SER A 76 -6.95 4.56 -3.90
CA SER A 76 -5.98 3.71 -4.62
C SER A 76 -6.00 2.22 -4.23
N HIS A 77 -6.42 1.90 -3.01
CA HIS A 77 -6.52 0.54 -2.46
C HIS A 77 -7.74 -0.25 -2.98
N GLY A 78 -8.66 0.42 -3.67
CA GLY A 78 -9.93 -0.15 -4.05
C GLY A 78 -10.89 -0.33 -2.87
N VAL A 79 -12.01 -0.93 -3.16
CA VAL A 79 -13.09 -1.24 -2.21
C VAL A 79 -13.61 -2.66 -2.44
N ALA A 80 -14.32 -3.22 -1.48
CA ALA A 80 -15.03 -4.48 -1.60
C ALA A 80 -16.16 -4.38 -2.64
N LYS A 81 -16.62 -5.52 -3.14
CA LYS A 81 -17.62 -5.59 -4.21
C LYS A 81 -18.96 -4.97 -3.79
N ASP A 82 -19.42 -5.26 -2.59
CA ASP A 82 -20.66 -4.72 -2.01
C ASP A 82 -20.63 -3.18 -1.92
N VAL A 83 -19.50 -2.59 -1.52
CA VAL A 83 -19.31 -1.13 -1.52
C VAL A 83 -19.33 -0.58 -2.95
N SER A 84 -18.73 -1.27 -3.91
CA SER A 84 -18.76 -0.87 -5.32
C SER A 84 -20.19 -0.89 -5.86
N ASP A 85 -20.92 -1.99 -5.63
CA ASP A 85 -22.30 -2.18 -6.07
C ASP A 85 -23.23 -1.11 -5.42
N ARG A 86 -23.00 -0.80 -4.12
CA ARG A 86 -23.74 0.24 -3.39
C ARG A 86 -23.48 1.64 -3.97
N LEU A 87 -22.22 1.95 -4.28
CA LEU A 87 -21.87 3.21 -4.94
C LEU A 87 -22.56 3.33 -6.31
N GLU A 88 -22.51 2.28 -7.13
CA GLU A 88 -23.11 2.26 -8.47
C GLU A 88 -24.65 2.40 -8.42
N SER A 89 -25.30 1.97 -7.34
CA SER A 89 -26.74 2.11 -7.15
C SER A 89 -27.18 3.57 -6.86
N LYS A 90 -26.23 4.44 -6.45
CA LYS A 90 -26.50 5.85 -6.12
C LYS A 90 -26.44 6.73 -7.36
N LYS A 91 -27.26 7.77 -7.39
CA LYS A 91 -27.29 8.79 -8.47
C LYS A 91 -26.21 9.88 -8.24
N ILE A 92 -25.00 9.46 -7.94
CA ILE A 92 -23.84 10.35 -7.72
C ILE A 92 -22.75 10.00 -8.73
N GLN A 93 -21.87 10.96 -9.01
CA GLN A 93 -20.72 10.70 -9.88
C GLN A 93 -19.69 9.84 -9.14
N ILE A 94 -19.21 8.78 -9.77
CA ILE A 94 -18.18 7.90 -9.21
C ILE A 94 -16.92 8.03 -10.08
N VAL A 95 -15.79 8.23 -9.43
CA VAL A 95 -14.47 8.24 -10.07
C VAL A 95 -13.60 7.16 -9.42
N ASP A 96 -13.29 6.12 -10.17
CA ASP A 96 -12.50 4.99 -9.67
C ASP A 96 -10.99 5.26 -9.81
N ALA A 97 -10.36 5.65 -8.70
CA ALA A 97 -8.91 5.83 -8.62
C ALA A 97 -8.17 4.57 -8.15
N THR A 98 -8.84 3.42 -8.04
CA THR A 98 -8.21 2.14 -7.70
C THR A 98 -7.00 1.88 -8.59
N CYS A 99 -5.88 1.51 -7.96
CA CYS A 99 -4.67 1.15 -8.69
C CYS A 99 -4.96 -0.02 -9.66
N PRO A 100 -4.55 0.05 -10.94
CA PRO A 100 -4.80 -1.02 -11.91
C PRO A 100 -4.26 -2.40 -11.46
N PHE A 101 -3.17 -2.41 -10.70
CA PHE A 101 -2.63 -3.66 -10.15
C PHE A 101 -3.55 -4.26 -9.08
N VAL A 102 -4.17 -3.44 -8.22
CA VAL A 102 -5.19 -3.88 -7.25
C VAL A 102 -6.43 -4.37 -7.97
N LYS A 103 -6.91 -3.62 -8.97
CA LYS A 103 -8.07 -4.01 -9.79
C LYS A 103 -7.87 -5.36 -10.49
N LYS A 104 -6.64 -5.65 -10.94
CA LYS A 104 -6.28 -6.95 -11.48
C LYS A 104 -6.45 -8.06 -10.43
N ILE A 105 -6.10 -7.81 -9.16
CA ILE A 105 -6.28 -8.82 -8.09
C ILE A 105 -7.77 -9.06 -7.82
N HIS A 106 -8.60 -8.00 -7.76
CA HIS A 106 -10.04 -8.15 -7.64
C HIS A 106 -10.61 -9.10 -8.71
N ASN A 107 -10.25 -8.88 -9.98
CA ASN A 107 -10.69 -9.73 -11.09
C ASN A 107 -10.19 -11.18 -10.97
N ILE A 108 -8.96 -11.37 -10.49
CA ILE A 108 -8.39 -12.70 -10.26
C ILE A 108 -9.20 -13.46 -9.20
N VAL A 109 -9.35 -12.87 -8.01
CA VAL A 109 -10.02 -13.55 -6.91
C VAL A 109 -11.48 -13.80 -7.20
N GLN A 110 -12.17 -12.87 -7.84
CA GLN A 110 -13.54 -13.06 -8.29
C GLN A 110 -13.65 -14.25 -9.24
N LYS A 111 -12.83 -14.29 -10.30
CA LYS A 111 -12.85 -15.36 -11.30
C LYS A 111 -12.59 -16.74 -10.68
N HIS A 112 -11.57 -16.87 -9.83
CA HIS A 112 -11.22 -18.14 -9.19
C HIS A 112 -12.28 -18.57 -8.17
N SER A 113 -12.87 -17.63 -7.44
CA SER A 113 -14.01 -17.90 -6.56
C SER A 113 -15.26 -18.40 -7.32
N GLU A 114 -15.58 -17.78 -8.47
CA GLU A 114 -16.69 -18.22 -9.34
C GLU A 114 -16.45 -19.64 -9.92
N MET A 115 -15.19 -20.08 -10.02
CA MET A 115 -14.84 -21.46 -10.39
C MET A 115 -14.91 -22.45 -9.20
N GLY A 116 -15.28 -21.96 -7.99
CA GLY A 116 -15.36 -22.77 -6.78
C GLY A 116 -14.01 -23.11 -6.14
N GLU A 117 -12.96 -22.37 -6.48
CA GLU A 117 -11.64 -22.52 -5.86
C GLU A 117 -11.58 -21.80 -4.51
N ASN A 118 -10.79 -22.32 -3.57
CA ASN A 118 -10.47 -21.61 -2.33
C ASN A 118 -9.48 -20.49 -2.61
N ILE A 119 -9.71 -19.34 -2.01
CA ILE A 119 -8.83 -18.18 -2.18
C ILE A 119 -7.98 -17.98 -0.92
N ILE A 120 -6.67 -17.88 -1.08
CA ILE A 120 -5.76 -17.46 -0.02
C ILE A 120 -5.15 -16.12 -0.40
N ILE A 121 -5.33 -15.12 0.48
CA ILE A 121 -4.75 -13.80 0.34
C ILE A 121 -3.59 -13.69 1.32
N ILE A 122 -2.36 -13.58 0.83
CA ILE A 122 -1.19 -13.33 1.69
C ILE A 122 -1.04 -11.82 1.90
N GLY A 123 -1.38 -11.35 3.12
CA GLY A 123 -1.42 -9.92 3.44
C GLY A 123 -1.83 -9.65 4.88
N ASN A 124 -1.90 -8.36 5.23
CA ASN A 124 -2.44 -7.93 6.53
C ASN A 124 -3.97 -7.85 6.45
N PRO A 125 -4.72 -8.66 7.24
CA PRO A 125 -6.19 -8.71 7.19
C PRO A 125 -6.86 -7.35 7.49
N GLU A 126 -6.24 -6.49 8.29
CA GLU A 126 -6.77 -5.17 8.63
C GLU A 126 -6.48 -4.09 7.57
N HIS A 127 -5.67 -4.43 6.56
CA HIS A 127 -5.30 -3.45 5.56
C HIS A 127 -6.43 -3.23 4.55
N PRO A 128 -6.78 -1.96 4.20
CA PRO A 128 -7.87 -1.65 3.27
C PRO A 128 -7.81 -2.36 1.91
N GLU A 129 -6.62 -2.56 1.37
CA GLU A 129 -6.42 -3.30 0.11
C GLU A 129 -6.84 -4.77 0.27
N VAL A 130 -6.44 -5.41 1.38
CA VAL A 130 -6.77 -6.82 1.65
C VAL A 130 -8.26 -7.00 1.90
N GLN A 131 -8.87 -6.08 2.67
CA GLN A 131 -10.33 -6.06 2.87
C GLN A 131 -11.08 -5.89 1.54
N GLY A 132 -10.60 -4.98 0.68
CA GLY A 132 -11.11 -4.82 -0.67
C GLY A 132 -11.02 -6.12 -1.47
N ILE A 133 -9.84 -6.74 -1.55
CA ILE A 133 -9.62 -8.00 -2.27
C ILE A 133 -10.54 -9.11 -1.73
N LYS A 134 -10.62 -9.24 -0.39
CA LYS A 134 -11.48 -10.23 0.27
C LYS A 134 -12.95 -10.08 -0.14
N GLY A 135 -13.45 -8.86 -0.24
CA GLY A 135 -14.83 -8.58 -0.67
C GLY A 135 -15.15 -8.95 -2.12
N TRP A 136 -14.15 -9.23 -2.97
CA TRP A 136 -14.32 -9.75 -4.32
C TRP A 136 -14.18 -11.27 -4.40
N ALA A 137 -13.73 -11.90 -3.31
CA ALA A 137 -13.54 -13.33 -3.20
C ALA A 137 -14.77 -13.99 -2.62
N GLY A 138 -15.65 -14.63 -2.95
CA GLY A 138 -16.83 -15.26 -2.28
C GLY A 138 -16.54 -15.83 -0.89
N ASP A 139 -17.30 -16.84 -0.49
CA ASP A 139 -17.32 -17.33 0.91
C ASP A 139 -16.05 -18.12 1.32
N HIS A 140 -15.31 -18.69 0.36
CA HIS A 140 -14.14 -19.53 0.62
C HIS A 140 -12.84 -18.74 0.49
N VAL A 141 -12.63 -17.77 1.38
CA VAL A 141 -11.45 -16.91 1.39
C VAL A 141 -10.83 -16.83 2.77
N GLU A 142 -9.51 -17.03 2.81
CA GLU A 142 -8.70 -16.84 4.01
C GLU A 142 -7.56 -15.87 3.76
N VAL A 143 -7.13 -15.20 4.85
CA VAL A 143 -6.02 -14.23 4.80
C VAL A 143 -4.92 -14.71 5.71
N PHE A 144 -3.70 -14.84 5.18
CA PHE A 144 -2.53 -15.24 5.95
C PHE A 144 -1.48 -14.14 5.99
N GLN A 145 -0.96 -13.88 7.18
CA GLN A 145 0.13 -12.95 7.43
C GLN A 145 1.35 -13.65 8.03
N THR A 146 1.15 -14.80 8.68
CA THR A 146 2.15 -15.53 9.46
C THR A 146 2.35 -16.97 8.97
N LYS A 147 3.49 -17.57 9.37
CA LYS A 147 3.78 -18.99 9.07
C LYS A 147 2.80 -19.92 9.76
N GLU A 148 2.45 -19.62 11.02
CA GLU A 148 1.52 -20.41 11.81
C GLU A 148 0.15 -20.53 11.13
N GLU A 149 -0.36 -19.43 10.56
CA GLU A 149 -1.62 -19.46 9.82
C GLU A 149 -1.53 -20.39 8.60
N ALA A 150 -0.44 -20.33 7.83
CA ALA A 150 -0.21 -21.22 6.70
C ALA A 150 0.00 -22.69 7.12
N GLU A 151 0.71 -22.92 8.22
CA GLU A 151 0.93 -24.26 8.78
C GLU A 151 -0.35 -24.90 9.31
N ASN A 152 -1.22 -24.12 9.95
CA ASN A 152 -2.49 -24.59 10.51
C ASN A 152 -3.61 -24.71 9.48
N TYR A 153 -3.44 -24.16 8.27
CA TYR A 153 -4.46 -24.22 7.22
C TYR A 153 -4.73 -25.67 6.80
N SER A 154 -6.01 -25.99 6.65
CA SER A 154 -6.46 -27.24 6.06
C SER A 154 -7.69 -27.00 5.17
N CYS A 155 -7.76 -27.66 4.05
CA CYS A 155 -8.94 -27.65 3.20
C CYS A 155 -9.33 -29.08 2.78
N GLU A 156 -10.53 -29.22 2.23
CA GLU A 156 -11.01 -30.51 1.71
C GLU A 156 -10.11 -31.01 0.59
N GLN A 157 -9.89 -32.34 0.57
CA GLN A 157 -9.10 -33.01 -0.47
C GLN A 157 -9.70 -32.77 -1.86
N GLY A 158 -8.84 -32.43 -2.84
CA GLY A 158 -9.25 -32.20 -4.22
C GLY A 158 -9.77 -30.78 -4.52
N LYS A 159 -9.87 -29.90 -3.52
CA LYS A 159 -10.14 -28.48 -3.76
C LYS A 159 -8.91 -27.79 -4.33
N LYS A 160 -9.13 -26.97 -5.34
CA LYS A 160 -8.10 -26.08 -5.88
C LYS A 160 -7.98 -24.82 -5.04
N ILE A 161 -6.76 -24.33 -4.93
CA ILE A 161 -6.43 -23.13 -4.15
C ILE A 161 -5.79 -22.11 -5.06
N CYS A 162 -6.34 -20.89 -5.11
CA CYS A 162 -5.72 -19.74 -5.74
C CYS A 162 -5.05 -18.88 -4.66
N ILE A 163 -3.74 -18.66 -4.74
CA ILE A 163 -2.98 -17.82 -3.82
C ILE A 163 -2.65 -16.50 -4.51
N VAL A 164 -3.04 -15.40 -3.88
CA VAL A 164 -2.66 -14.03 -4.25
C VAL A 164 -1.98 -13.33 -3.09
N ALA A 165 -1.36 -12.19 -3.31
CA ALA A 165 -0.71 -11.38 -2.28
C ALA A 165 -1.18 -9.93 -2.32
N GLN A 166 -1.17 -9.29 -1.16
CA GLN A 166 -1.23 -7.83 -1.03
C GLN A 166 -0.07 -7.21 -1.82
N THR A 167 -0.34 -6.17 -2.61
CA THR A 167 0.64 -5.57 -3.53
C THR A 167 1.92 -5.07 -2.84
N THR A 168 1.84 -4.74 -1.55
CA THR A 168 2.95 -4.21 -0.74
C THR A 168 3.56 -5.23 0.21
N PHE A 169 3.19 -6.51 0.12
CA PHE A 169 3.70 -7.53 1.02
C PHE A 169 5.21 -7.78 0.83
N ASN A 170 5.88 -8.30 1.86
CA ASN A 170 7.29 -8.65 1.79
C ASN A 170 7.50 -9.86 0.88
N TYR A 171 8.32 -9.71 -0.15
CA TYR A 171 8.53 -10.74 -1.18
C TYR A 171 9.12 -12.04 -0.62
N ASN A 172 10.06 -11.96 0.31
CA ASN A 172 10.68 -13.15 0.90
C ASN A 172 9.72 -13.89 1.83
N LYS A 173 8.95 -13.15 2.65
CA LYS A 173 7.88 -13.75 3.47
C LYS A 173 6.80 -14.42 2.62
N PHE A 174 6.43 -13.81 1.49
CA PHE A 174 5.48 -14.42 0.54
C PHE A 174 5.99 -15.78 0.06
N LYS A 175 7.24 -15.89 -0.37
CA LYS A 175 7.82 -17.16 -0.80
C LYS A 175 7.79 -18.21 0.29
N GLU A 176 8.16 -17.85 1.52
CA GLU A 176 8.14 -18.77 2.66
C GLU A 176 6.75 -19.33 2.93
N LEU A 177 5.71 -18.49 2.87
CA LEU A 177 4.33 -18.92 3.06
C LEU A 177 3.83 -19.82 1.93
N VAL A 178 4.17 -19.49 0.69
CA VAL A 178 3.85 -20.32 -0.47
C VAL A 178 4.50 -21.70 -0.37
N GLU A 179 5.79 -21.78 -0.02
CA GLU A 179 6.50 -23.04 0.16
C GLU A 179 5.86 -23.94 1.25
N ILE A 180 5.32 -23.36 2.33
CA ILE A 180 4.61 -24.11 3.35
C ILE A 180 3.32 -24.71 2.76
N LEU A 181 2.55 -23.94 2.00
CA LEU A 181 1.29 -24.40 1.40
C LEU A 181 1.51 -25.46 0.31
N GLU A 182 2.54 -25.29 -0.53
CA GLU A 182 2.90 -26.27 -1.58
C GLU A 182 3.32 -27.63 -0.98
N LYS A 183 4.02 -27.64 0.17
CA LYS A 183 4.40 -28.89 0.88
C LYS A 183 3.21 -29.69 1.40
N LYS A 184 2.02 -29.10 1.50
CA LYS A 184 0.81 -29.80 1.97
C LYS A 184 0.11 -30.62 0.88
N SER A 185 0.69 -30.71 -0.33
CA SER A 185 0.18 -31.49 -1.44
C SER A 185 -1.22 -31.08 -1.94
N TYR A 186 -1.58 -29.79 -1.79
CA TYR A 186 -2.78 -29.23 -2.40
C TYR A 186 -2.57 -28.89 -3.88
N ASP A 187 -3.66 -28.83 -4.64
CA ASP A 187 -3.65 -28.30 -6.02
C ASP A 187 -3.64 -26.77 -5.96
N VAL A 188 -2.45 -26.18 -6.02
CA VAL A 188 -2.24 -24.74 -5.75
C VAL A 188 -1.88 -23.98 -7.02
N SER A 189 -2.61 -22.91 -7.30
CA SER A 189 -2.30 -21.90 -8.30
C SER A 189 -1.71 -20.66 -7.62
N VAL A 190 -0.40 -20.47 -7.70
CA VAL A 190 0.27 -19.30 -7.10
C VAL A 190 0.34 -18.14 -8.09
N LEU A 191 -0.37 -17.07 -7.80
CA LEU A 191 -0.36 -15.83 -8.59
C LEU A 191 0.33 -14.74 -7.78
N ASN A 192 1.64 -14.54 -8.06
CA ASN A 192 2.38 -13.48 -7.40
C ASN A 192 1.87 -12.10 -7.84
N THR A 193 1.08 -11.46 -6.99
CA THR A 193 0.48 -10.14 -7.23
C THR A 193 1.21 -9.00 -6.50
N ILE A 194 2.36 -9.27 -5.88
CA ILE A 194 3.22 -8.21 -5.34
C ILE A 194 3.65 -7.29 -6.47
N CYS A 195 3.43 -5.99 -6.31
CA CYS A 195 3.74 -5.01 -7.34
C CYS A 195 5.24 -4.93 -7.63
N ASN A 196 5.63 -4.84 -8.91
CA ASN A 196 7.02 -4.68 -9.29
C ASN A 196 7.68 -3.47 -8.62
N ALA A 197 6.97 -2.34 -8.52
CA ALA A 197 7.46 -1.16 -7.82
C ALA A 197 7.75 -1.44 -6.33
N THR A 198 7.02 -2.35 -5.68
CA THR A 198 7.30 -2.80 -4.31
C THR A 198 8.59 -3.62 -4.26
N LYS A 199 8.75 -4.58 -5.17
CA LYS A 199 9.93 -5.43 -5.25
C LYS A 199 11.20 -4.61 -5.52
N GLU A 200 11.14 -3.70 -6.49
CA GLU A 200 12.24 -2.80 -6.83
C GLU A 200 12.66 -1.95 -5.62
N ARG A 201 11.70 -1.33 -4.92
CA ARG A 201 11.97 -0.55 -3.70
C ARG A 201 12.60 -1.38 -2.60
N GLN A 202 12.09 -2.56 -2.33
CA GLN A 202 12.61 -3.44 -1.28
C GLN A 202 14.06 -3.84 -1.59
N THR A 203 14.34 -4.23 -2.84
CA THR A 203 15.68 -4.62 -3.28
C THR A 203 16.64 -3.44 -3.23
N GLU A 204 16.26 -2.27 -3.75
CA GLU A 204 17.11 -1.07 -3.75
C GLU A 204 17.38 -0.56 -2.33
N ALA A 205 16.34 -0.49 -1.48
CA ALA A 205 16.47 -0.06 -0.10
C ALA A 205 17.41 -0.97 0.70
N GLN A 206 17.30 -2.28 0.54
CA GLN A 206 18.19 -3.24 1.16
C GLN A 206 19.64 -3.03 0.69
N SER A 207 19.86 -2.93 -0.64
CA SER A 207 21.20 -2.73 -1.20
C SER A 207 21.87 -1.44 -0.73
N ILE A 208 21.10 -0.35 -0.57
CA ILE A 208 21.63 0.90 0.01
C ILE A 208 21.94 0.70 1.49
N ALA A 209 21.04 0.12 2.27
CA ALA A 209 21.20 -0.08 3.71
C ALA A 209 22.43 -0.93 4.05
N GLU A 210 22.83 -1.87 3.18
CA GLU A 210 24.02 -2.71 3.34
C GLU A 210 25.35 -1.91 3.13
N THR A 211 25.28 -0.68 2.60
CA THR A 211 26.49 0.10 2.19
C THR A 211 26.63 1.44 2.90
N VAL A 212 25.70 1.78 3.81
CA VAL A 212 25.68 3.09 4.50
C VAL A 212 25.77 2.94 6.00
N ASP A 213 26.23 3.99 6.68
CA ASP A 213 26.35 4.03 8.15
C ASP A 213 25.02 4.35 8.84
N ALA A 214 24.14 5.06 8.14
CA ALA A 214 22.79 5.34 8.61
C ALA A 214 21.78 5.31 7.45
N MET A 215 20.54 4.93 7.76
CA MET A 215 19.45 4.85 6.78
C MET A 215 18.24 5.64 7.25
N ILE A 216 17.69 6.46 6.38
CA ILE A 216 16.45 7.22 6.63
C ILE A 216 15.37 6.66 5.73
N VAL A 217 14.27 6.21 6.36
CA VAL A 217 13.07 5.71 5.68
C VAL A 217 11.95 6.71 5.89
N ILE A 218 11.52 7.37 4.82
CA ILE A 218 10.53 8.45 4.88
C ILE A 218 9.15 7.93 4.48
N GLY A 219 8.14 8.22 5.29
CA GLY A 219 6.74 7.99 4.96
C GLY A 219 5.85 7.76 6.15
N ASP A 220 4.56 7.65 5.88
CA ASP A 220 3.51 7.52 6.89
C ASP A 220 3.60 6.16 7.61
N LYS A 221 3.40 6.17 8.93
CA LYS A 221 3.40 4.97 9.79
C LYS A 221 2.29 3.98 9.46
N HIS A 222 1.19 4.43 8.84
CA HIS A 222 0.09 3.58 8.37
C HIS A 222 0.32 3.00 6.98
N SER A 223 1.40 3.42 6.29
CA SER A 223 1.76 2.88 4.98
C SER A 223 2.45 1.53 5.10
N SER A 224 1.76 0.46 4.69
CA SER A 224 2.30 -0.90 4.67
C SER A 224 3.63 -0.99 3.90
N ASN A 225 3.74 -0.31 2.75
CA ASN A 225 4.98 -0.27 1.98
C ASN A 225 6.12 0.37 2.78
N THR A 226 5.89 1.50 3.48
CA THR A 226 6.93 2.17 4.27
C THR A 226 7.37 1.32 5.46
N GLN A 227 6.43 0.68 6.16
CA GLN A 227 6.75 -0.23 7.25
C GLN A 227 7.66 -1.38 6.78
N LYS A 228 7.38 -1.97 5.61
CA LYS A 228 8.20 -3.06 5.06
C LYS A 228 9.59 -2.58 4.65
N LEU A 229 9.71 -1.37 4.09
CA LEU A 229 11.02 -0.78 3.80
C LEU A 229 11.83 -0.56 5.08
N PHE A 230 11.19 -0.04 6.14
CA PHE A 230 11.85 0.14 7.44
C PHE A 230 12.32 -1.20 8.02
N GLU A 231 11.47 -2.23 8.02
CA GLU A 231 11.84 -3.58 8.49
C GLU A 231 13.08 -4.14 7.76
N ILE A 232 13.14 -3.94 6.43
CA ILE A 232 14.24 -4.41 5.58
C ILE A 232 15.52 -3.62 5.87
N CYS A 233 15.43 -2.29 5.88
CA CYS A 233 16.57 -1.42 6.15
C CYS A 233 17.15 -1.65 7.54
N ARG A 234 16.28 -1.80 8.57
CA ARG A 234 16.69 -2.03 9.96
C ARG A 234 17.46 -3.34 10.16
N LYS A 235 17.16 -4.37 9.35
CA LYS A 235 17.91 -5.63 9.39
C LYS A 235 19.31 -5.51 8.80
N ALA A 236 19.52 -4.62 7.83
CA ALA A 236 20.79 -4.43 7.14
C ALA A 236 21.64 -3.31 7.75
N CYS A 237 21.00 -2.26 8.33
CA CYS A 237 21.65 -1.10 8.94
C CYS A 237 21.04 -0.82 10.32
N ASN A 238 21.81 -0.96 11.38
CA ASN A 238 21.32 -0.74 12.76
C ASN A 238 20.87 0.69 13.01
N ASN A 239 21.50 1.68 12.36
CA ASN A 239 21.17 3.11 12.46
C ASN A 239 20.09 3.45 11.42
N THR A 240 18.90 2.88 11.55
CA THR A 240 17.78 3.15 10.63
C THR A 240 16.73 3.99 11.34
N TYR A 241 16.41 5.14 10.75
CA TYR A 241 15.43 6.11 11.24
C TYR A 241 14.16 6.03 10.41
N TYR A 242 13.01 5.95 11.07
CA TYR A 242 11.70 6.01 10.43
C TYR A 242 11.08 7.36 10.72
N ILE A 243 10.86 8.16 9.70
CA ILE A 243 10.32 9.53 9.82
C ILE A 243 9.16 9.73 8.86
N GLN A 244 8.24 10.60 9.22
CA GLN A 244 7.15 11.04 8.36
C GLN A 244 7.51 12.35 7.67
N THR A 245 8.11 13.27 8.43
CA THR A 245 8.60 14.58 8.00
C THR A 245 10.00 14.86 8.56
N LEU A 246 10.62 15.94 8.12
CA LEU A 246 11.92 16.37 8.66
C LEU A 246 11.87 16.62 10.18
N GLY A 247 10.73 17.09 10.71
CA GLY A 247 10.55 17.36 12.14
C GLY A 247 10.68 16.12 13.05
N ASP A 248 10.57 14.92 12.48
CA ASP A 248 10.73 13.65 13.22
C ASP A 248 12.20 13.22 13.33
N LEU A 249 13.13 13.90 12.64
CA LEU A 249 14.54 13.53 12.58
C LEU A 249 15.38 14.44 13.46
N ASP A 250 15.97 13.87 14.51
CA ASP A 250 17.04 14.54 15.25
C ASP A 250 18.36 14.43 14.47
N LEU A 251 18.69 15.49 13.75
CA LEU A 251 19.86 15.56 12.89
C LEU A 251 21.20 15.40 13.65
N ASN A 252 21.23 15.69 14.96
CA ASN A 252 22.44 15.48 15.78
C ASN A 252 22.82 14.01 15.90
N GLN A 253 21.87 13.09 15.76
CA GLN A 253 22.12 11.64 15.76
C GLN A 253 22.92 11.18 14.53
N LEU A 254 22.99 12.00 13.49
CA LEU A 254 23.77 11.72 12.28
C LEU A 254 25.21 12.26 12.34
N GLY A 255 25.58 12.97 13.41
CA GLY A 255 26.83 13.73 13.50
C GLY A 255 28.15 12.94 13.40
N SER A 256 28.10 11.59 13.51
CA SER A 256 29.28 10.73 13.44
C SER A 256 29.31 9.78 12.22
N VAL A 257 28.34 9.92 11.27
CA VAL A 257 28.25 9.02 10.10
C VAL A 257 28.88 9.65 8.85
N GLU A 258 29.56 8.84 8.04
CA GLU A 258 30.18 9.28 6.79
C GLU A 258 29.21 9.16 5.60
N THR A 259 28.31 8.18 5.66
CA THR A 259 27.38 7.85 4.57
C THR A 259 25.94 7.70 5.09
N VAL A 260 24.99 8.37 4.42
CA VAL A 260 23.56 8.27 4.74
C VAL A 260 22.76 7.83 3.52
N GLY A 261 22.00 6.76 3.69
CA GLY A 261 21.00 6.31 2.71
C GLY A 261 19.63 6.93 2.98
N ILE A 262 18.92 7.29 1.92
CA ILE A 262 17.55 7.80 2.00
C ILE A 262 16.66 6.98 1.07
N THR A 263 15.60 6.39 1.62
CA THR A 263 14.51 5.81 0.84
C THR A 263 13.17 6.35 1.32
N ALA A 264 12.13 6.16 0.52
CA ALA A 264 10.80 6.63 0.88
C ALA A 264 9.71 5.70 0.38
N GLY A 265 8.60 5.66 1.12
CA GLY A 265 7.42 4.90 0.76
C GLY A 265 6.79 5.35 -0.54
N ALA A 266 6.00 4.44 -1.14
CA ALA A 266 5.27 4.67 -2.40
C ALA A 266 4.19 5.76 -2.31
N SER A 267 3.83 6.18 -1.10
CA SER A 267 2.88 7.25 -0.81
C SER A 267 3.52 8.53 -0.27
N THR A 268 4.85 8.67 -0.33
CA THR A 268 5.59 9.84 0.16
C THR A 268 5.77 10.86 -0.96
N PRO A 269 5.29 12.12 -0.79
CA PRO A 269 5.48 13.19 -1.75
C PRO A 269 6.96 13.55 -1.95
N ASN A 270 7.32 13.99 -3.15
CA ASN A 270 8.71 14.30 -3.50
C ASN A 270 9.27 15.51 -2.73
N ASN A 271 8.44 16.53 -2.44
CA ASN A 271 8.83 17.70 -1.65
C ASN A 271 9.33 17.32 -0.25
N ILE A 272 8.69 16.36 0.44
CA ILE A 272 9.15 15.86 1.75
C ILE A 272 10.50 15.16 1.61
N ILE A 273 10.67 14.36 0.56
CA ILE A 273 11.94 13.66 0.31
C ILE A 273 13.08 14.64 0.04
N GLU A 274 12.82 15.66 -0.78
CA GLU A 274 13.79 16.70 -1.11
C GLU A 274 14.14 17.56 0.11
N GLU A 275 13.15 17.91 0.93
CA GLU A 275 13.38 18.65 2.17
C GLU A 275 14.33 17.89 3.10
N VAL A 276 14.05 16.62 3.37
CA VAL A 276 14.93 15.76 4.19
C VAL A 276 16.33 15.63 3.56
N GLN A 277 16.41 15.37 2.26
CA GLN A 277 17.68 15.21 1.56
C GLN A 277 18.54 16.48 1.63
N ASN A 278 17.94 17.67 1.43
CA ASN A 278 18.64 18.93 1.45
C ASN A 278 19.13 19.25 2.86
N ASN A 279 18.31 19.08 3.89
CA ASN A 279 18.71 19.34 5.27
C ASN A 279 19.81 18.37 5.75
N VAL A 280 19.74 17.10 5.40
CA VAL A 280 20.80 16.14 5.70
C VAL A 280 22.14 16.54 5.01
N ARG A 281 22.10 17.12 3.80
CA ARG A 281 23.31 17.60 3.08
C ARG A 281 23.91 18.86 3.66
N ILE A 282 23.12 19.74 4.26
CA ILE A 282 23.57 21.06 4.76
C ILE A 282 24.33 20.92 6.08
N ILE A 283 24.05 19.89 6.88
CA ILE A 283 24.62 19.72 8.22
C ILE A 283 26.09 19.28 8.17
N PHE A 284 26.56 18.88 7.02
CA PHE A 284 27.89 18.33 6.79
C PHE A 284 28.55 18.86 5.50
#